data_a79964c7913d469cb5e3ef39806ff4d3
#
_entry.id   a79964c7913d469cb5e3ef39806ff4d3
#
_cell.length_a   1.000
_cell.length_b   1.000
_cell.length_c   1.000
_cell.angle_alpha   90.00
_cell.angle_beta   90.00
_cell.angle_gamma   90.00
#
_symmetry.space_group_name_H-M   'P 1'
#
loop_
_entity.id
_entity.type
_entity.pdbx_description
1 polymer ?
#
loop_
_entity_poly.entity_id
_entity_poly.type
_entity_poly.pdbx_seq_one_letter_code
_entity_poly.pdbx_strand_id
1 'polypeptide(L)'
;MIKKLYILLILLSGISLCQDPPDPPDAVTKVGTSAANWLKIESGARGIAMGGSQVASGRGLSGAYFNPASIAFIKNSEVYFSKSNYVAGITHNTLGYGRKLTPTDYLGLHLFYLDSGEMDVTTVPSPD
;
A
#
# COMPACT_ATOMS: atom_id res chain seq x y z
N MET A 1 -15.92 0.19 -28.88
CA MET A 1 -15.75 -0.74 -27.75
C MET A 1 -15.35 -0.05 -26.45
N ILE A 2 -14.46 0.93 -26.48
CA ILE A 2 -13.94 1.66 -25.29
C ILE A 2 -15.04 2.36 -24.48
N LYS A 3 -16.01 3.03 -25.12
CA LYS A 3 -17.13 3.71 -24.43
C LYS A 3 -17.98 2.76 -23.57
N LYS A 4 -18.18 1.52 -24.02
CA LYS A 4 -18.94 0.52 -23.25
C LYS A 4 -18.16 0.04 -22.01
N LEU A 5 -16.83 0.02 -22.10
CA LEU A 5 -15.95 -0.35 -20.97
C LEU A 5 -15.99 0.71 -19.85
N TYR A 6 -16.00 2.01 -20.21
CA TYR A 6 -16.14 3.10 -19.24
C TYR A 6 -17.49 3.06 -18.50
N ILE A 7 -18.58 2.78 -19.22
CA ILE A 7 -19.92 2.66 -18.61
C ILE A 7 -19.96 1.49 -17.63
N LEU A 8 -19.34 0.37 -17.97
CA LEU A 8 -19.24 -0.80 -17.07
C LEU A 8 -18.43 -0.49 -15.81
N LEU A 9 -17.33 0.24 -15.93
CA LEU A 9 -16.49 0.68 -14.82
C LEU A 9 -17.21 1.65 -13.88
N ILE A 10 -18.00 2.59 -14.43
CA ILE A 10 -18.83 3.53 -13.66
C ILE A 10 -19.96 2.80 -12.95
N LEU A 11 -20.60 1.81 -13.58
CA LEU A 11 -21.63 0.99 -12.95
C LEU A 11 -21.07 0.11 -11.82
N LEU A 12 -19.85 -0.39 -11.93
CA LEU A 12 -19.20 -1.18 -10.89
C LEU A 12 -18.81 -0.35 -9.66
N SER A 13 -18.49 0.93 -9.85
CA SER A 13 -18.15 1.84 -8.75
C SER A 13 -19.38 2.28 -7.91
N GLY A 14 -20.58 2.10 -8.44
CA GLY A 14 -21.83 2.48 -7.76
C GLY A 14 -22.36 1.45 -6.75
N ILE A 15 -21.77 0.26 -6.68
CA ILE A 15 -22.20 -0.78 -5.70
C ILE A 15 -21.33 -0.70 -4.44
N SER A 16 -21.25 0.47 -3.85
CA SER A 16 -20.89 0.58 -2.44
C SER A 16 -22.16 0.26 -1.64
N LEU A 17 -22.35 -1.01 -1.35
CA LEU A 17 -23.34 -1.42 -0.34
C LEU A 17 -22.86 -0.82 0.97
N CYS A 18 -23.50 0.28 1.39
CA CYS A 18 -23.37 0.80 2.73
C CYS A 18 -24.00 -0.28 3.64
N GLN A 19 -23.17 -1.19 4.12
CA GLN A 19 -23.56 -2.08 5.21
C GLN A 19 -23.49 -1.25 6.48
N ASP A 20 -24.58 -1.21 7.20
CA ASP A 20 -24.57 -0.64 8.54
C ASP A 20 -23.48 -1.36 9.34
N PRO A 21 -22.57 -0.61 9.98
CA PRO A 21 -21.56 -1.24 10.82
C PRO A 21 -22.26 -2.05 11.91
N PRO A 22 -21.76 -3.24 12.26
CA PRO A 22 -22.29 -4.01 13.37
C PRO A 22 -22.27 -3.15 14.64
N ASP A 23 -23.30 -3.28 15.47
CA ASP A 23 -23.38 -2.55 16.73
C ASP A 23 -22.06 -2.64 17.49
N PRO A 24 -21.50 -1.52 17.97
CA PRO A 24 -20.24 -1.57 18.70
C PRO A 24 -20.41 -2.41 19.97
N PRO A 25 -19.44 -3.25 20.32
CA PRO A 25 -19.49 -4.01 21.57
C PRO A 25 -19.56 -3.05 22.77
N ASP A 26 -20.31 -3.40 23.80
CA ASP A 26 -20.52 -2.61 25.02
C ASP A 26 -19.22 -2.15 25.72
N ALA A 27 -18.10 -2.83 25.46
CA ALA A 27 -16.77 -2.45 25.94
C ALA A 27 -15.82 -2.30 24.75
N VAL A 28 -15.57 -1.08 24.32
CA VAL A 28 -14.58 -0.78 23.28
C VAL A 28 -13.19 -0.71 23.92
N THR A 29 -12.45 -1.79 23.83
CA THR A 29 -11.00 -1.74 24.09
C THR A 29 -10.33 -1.06 22.89
N LYS A 30 -9.73 0.10 23.10
CA LYS A 30 -9.06 0.88 22.05
C LYS A 30 -7.72 0.28 21.57
N VAL A 31 -7.42 -0.96 21.94
CA VAL A 31 -6.20 -1.66 21.56
C VAL A 31 -6.34 -2.17 20.14
N GLY A 32 -5.45 -1.74 19.26
CA GLY A 32 -5.42 -2.20 17.87
C GLY A 32 -6.54 -1.70 16.97
N THR A 33 -7.22 -0.61 17.34
CA THR A 33 -8.39 -0.09 16.60
C THR A 33 -8.07 0.61 15.29
N SER A 34 -6.81 0.97 15.03
CA SER A 34 -6.43 1.60 13.78
C SER A 34 -6.08 0.57 12.72
N ALA A 35 -6.95 0.38 11.75
CA ALA A 35 -6.64 -0.47 10.60
C ALA A 35 -5.53 0.13 9.74
N ALA A 36 -4.74 -0.76 9.11
CA ALA A 36 -3.75 -0.41 8.10
C ALA A 36 -2.65 0.60 8.52
N ASN A 37 -2.31 0.70 9.80
CA ASN A 37 -1.19 1.54 10.27
C ASN A 37 0.15 1.19 9.61
N TRP A 38 0.31 -0.05 9.15
CA TRP A 38 1.48 -0.50 8.42
C TRP A 38 1.69 0.23 7.07
N LEU A 39 0.64 0.80 6.49
CA LEU A 39 0.75 1.63 5.28
C LEU A 39 1.52 2.94 5.50
N LYS A 40 1.75 3.33 6.76
CA LYS A 40 2.61 4.47 7.10
C LYS A 40 4.10 4.13 7.05
N ILE A 41 4.43 2.83 6.94
CA ILE A 41 5.81 2.39 6.82
C ILE A 41 6.28 2.69 5.41
N GLU A 42 7.22 3.62 5.30
CA GLU A 42 7.74 4.07 4.01
C GLU A 42 8.47 2.95 3.26
N SER A 43 8.36 2.98 1.95
CA SER A 43 9.06 2.05 1.06
C SER A 43 10.19 2.75 0.31
N GLY A 44 11.32 2.06 0.22
CA GLY A 44 12.47 2.53 -0.54
C GLY A 44 13.54 3.22 0.30
N ALA A 45 14.75 2.65 0.25
CA ALA A 45 15.88 3.08 1.08
C ALA A 45 16.21 4.58 0.93
N ARG A 46 16.09 5.12 -0.29
CA ARG A 46 16.37 6.54 -0.54
C ARG A 46 15.39 7.47 0.18
N GLY A 47 14.08 7.18 0.08
CA GLY A 47 13.04 7.99 0.72
C GLY A 47 13.15 7.95 2.23
N ILE A 48 13.36 6.77 2.79
CA ILE A 48 13.56 6.56 4.23
C ILE A 48 14.80 7.34 4.72
N ALA A 49 15.92 7.24 4.00
CA ALA A 49 17.16 7.97 4.34
C ALA A 49 17.01 9.50 4.30
N MET A 50 16.06 10.00 3.53
CA MET A 50 15.73 11.43 3.46
C MET A 50 14.58 11.84 4.41
N GLY A 51 14.20 10.98 5.35
CA GLY A 51 13.10 11.25 6.28
C GLY A 51 11.76 11.43 5.59
N GLY A 52 11.47 10.67 4.52
CA GLY A 52 10.23 10.75 3.76
C GLY A 52 10.10 11.93 2.79
N SER A 53 11.12 12.78 2.67
CA SER A 53 11.07 14.00 1.85
C SER A 53 11.30 13.73 0.34
N GLN A 54 10.63 12.70 -0.21
CA GLN A 54 10.79 12.31 -1.61
C GLN A 54 9.58 12.67 -2.50
N VAL A 55 8.59 13.38 -1.98
CA VAL A 55 7.35 13.71 -2.72
C VAL A 55 7.62 14.45 -4.02
N ALA A 56 8.53 15.43 -4.01
CA ALA A 56 8.87 16.22 -5.19
C ALA A 56 10.10 15.70 -5.95
N SER A 57 10.99 14.96 -5.29
CA SER A 57 12.26 14.51 -5.86
C SER A 57 12.20 13.07 -6.41
N GLY A 58 11.15 12.32 -6.09
CA GLY A 58 10.96 10.95 -6.55
C GLY A 58 10.76 10.88 -8.07
N ARG A 59 11.39 9.89 -8.72
CA ARG A 59 11.28 9.64 -10.16
C ARG A 59 11.10 8.15 -10.39
N GLY A 60 10.21 7.81 -11.35
CA GLY A 60 9.90 6.42 -11.67
C GLY A 60 9.18 5.70 -10.53
N LEU A 61 9.29 4.37 -10.50
CA LEU A 61 8.61 3.54 -9.51
C LEU A 61 9.13 3.73 -8.09
N SER A 62 10.41 4.05 -7.93
CA SER A 62 10.98 4.30 -6.60
C SER A 62 10.37 5.52 -5.89
N GLY A 63 9.83 6.45 -6.65
CA GLY A 63 9.13 7.63 -6.13
C GLY A 63 7.64 7.44 -5.95
N ALA A 64 7.05 6.42 -6.56
CA ALA A 64 5.60 6.25 -6.69
C ALA A 64 4.89 6.05 -5.34
N TYR A 65 5.58 5.53 -4.33
CA TYR A 65 5.07 5.43 -2.96
C TYR A 65 4.76 6.83 -2.38
N PHE A 66 5.65 7.79 -2.60
CA PHE A 66 5.53 9.16 -2.07
C PHE A 66 4.66 10.05 -2.96
N ASN A 67 4.74 9.85 -4.27
CA ASN A 67 3.99 10.61 -5.27
C ASN A 67 3.72 9.75 -6.50
N PRO A 68 2.47 9.30 -6.72
CA PRO A 68 2.13 8.49 -7.89
C PRO A 68 2.49 9.14 -9.24
N ALA A 69 2.51 10.48 -9.33
CA ALA A 69 2.89 11.19 -10.54
C ALA A 69 4.36 10.95 -10.95
N SER A 70 5.19 10.43 -10.07
CA SER A 70 6.59 10.09 -10.37
C SER A 70 6.73 9.05 -11.48
N ILE A 71 5.70 8.22 -11.75
CA ILE A 71 5.70 7.25 -12.85
C ILE A 71 5.80 7.92 -14.22
N ALA A 72 5.44 9.21 -14.34
CA ALA A 72 5.60 9.97 -15.58
C ALA A 72 7.07 10.11 -16.04
N PHE A 73 8.02 9.85 -15.16
CA PHE A 73 9.45 9.83 -15.51
C PHE A 73 9.95 8.49 -16.06
N ILE A 74 9.12 7.46 -16.12
CA ILE A 74 9.46 6.17 -16.74
C ILE A 74 9.62 6.36 -18.26
N LYS A 75 10.79 5.98 -18.80
CA LYS A 75 11.06 6.11 -20.23
C LYS A 75 10.30 5.09 -21.08
N ASN A 76 10.39 3.81 -20.72
CA ASN A 76 9.73 2.69 -21.41
C ASN A 76 9.00 1.78 -20.42
N SER A 77 9.76 1.00 -19.66
CA SER A 77 9.26 0.14 -18.59
C SER A 77 10.27 0.10 -17.45
N GLU A 78 9.78 -0.07 -16.25
CA GLU A 78 10.58 -0.12 -15.03
C GLU A 78 10.03 -1.21 -14.12
N VAL A 79 10.91 -1.94 -13.46
CA VAL A 79 10.61 -2.86 -12.36
C VAL A 79 11.30 -2.34 -11.13
N TYR A 80 10.61 -2.34 -10.02
CA TYR A 80 11.13 -1.90 -8.75
C TYR A 80 10.93 -2.99 -7.69
N PHE A 81 11.97 -3.25 -6.92
CA PHE A 81 11.91 -4.14 -5.78
C PHE A 81 12.61 -3.50 -4.59
N SER A 82 11.98 -3.56 -3.43
CA SER A 82 12.57 -3.12 -2.17
C SER A 82 12.22 -4.08 -1.05
N LYS A 83 13.21 -4.43 -0.23
CA LYS A 83 13.03 -5.19 1.00
C LYS A 83 13.65 -4.41 2.14
N SER A 84 12.87 -4.16 3.18
CA SER A 84 13.31 -3.49 4.41
C SER A 84 13.10 -4.42 5.59
N ASN A 85 14.16 -4.65 6.35
CA ASN A 85 14.10 -5.43 7.58
C ASN A 85 13.98 -4.46 8.76
N TYR A 86 12.97 -4.67 9.58
CA TYR A 86 12.72 -3.90 10.80
C TYR A 86 13.10 -4.71 12.05
N VAL A 87 12.89 -4.12 13.21
CA VAL A 87 13.06 -4.82 14.50
C VAL A 87 12.05 -5.95 14.64
N ALA A 88 12.32 -6.89 15.52
CA ALA A 88 11.45 -8.03 15.86
C ALA A 88 11.10 -8.94 14.65
N GLY A 89 11.99 -9.05 13.67
CA GLY A 89 11.77 -9.92 12.51
C GLY A 89 10.75 -9.42 11.50
N ILE A 90 10.19 -8.23 11.69
CA ILE A 90 9.25 -7.63 10.73
C ILE A 90 9.96 -7.30 9.43
N THR A 91 9.40 -7.72 8.31
CA THR A 91 9.91 -7.36 6.98
C THR A 91 8.85 -6.67 6.14
N HIS A 92 9.25 -5.63 5.43
CA HIS A 92 8.40 -4.92 4.49
C HIS A 92 8.95 -5.08 3.07
N ASN A 93 8.15 -5.67 2.20
CA ASN A 93 8.53 -5.96 0.83
C ASN A 93 7.66 -5.15 -0.12
N THR A 94 8.28 -4.60 -1.14
CA THR A 94 7.59 -3.84 -2.18
C THR A 94 8.02 -4.37 -3.54
N LEU A 95 7.06 -4.61 -4.41
CA LEU A 95 7.27 -4.94 -5.81
C LEU A 95 6.48 -3.95 -6.66
N GLY A 96 7.13 -3.38 -7.66
CA GLY A 96 6.50 -2.47 -8.59
C GLY A 96 6.79 -2.82 -10.04
N TYR A 97 5.82 -2.60 -10.91
CA TYR A 97 5.99 -2.60 -12.36
C TYR A 97 5.35 -1.35 -12.94
N GLY A 98 6.05 -0.68 -13.83
CA GLY A 98 5.52 0.49 -14.52
C GLY A 98 5.89 0.51 -15.99
N ARG A 99 5.00 1.04 -16.81
CA ARG A 99 5.21 1.14 -18.24
C ARG A 99 4.59 2.41 -18.80
N LYS A 100 5.31 3.06 -19.70
CA LYS A 100 4.79 4.11 -20.55
C LYS A 100 3.96 3.47 -21.67
N LEU A 101 2.69 3.86 -21.80
CA LEU A 101 1.78 3.35 -22.83
C LEU A 101 1.74 4.29 -24.04
N THR A 102 1.59 5.59 -23.78
CA THR A 102 1.59 6.64 -24.80
C THR A 102 2.51 7.78 -24.34
N PRO A 103 2.74 8.82 -25.15
CA PRO A 103 3.51 9.99 -24.69
C PRO A 103 2.98 10.64 -23.41
N THR A 104 1.69 10.49 -23.12
CA THR A 104 0.99 11.10 -21.98
C THR A 104 0.52 10.10 -20.94
N ASP A 105 0.39 8.80 -21.29
CA ASP A 105 -0.24 7.82 -20.41
C ASP A 105 0.78 6.82 -19.87
N TYR A 106 0.69 6.58 -18.59
CA TYR A 106 1.55 5.67 -17.85
C TYR A 106 0.70 4.72 -17.03
N LEU A 107 1.13 3.48 -16.95
CA LEU A 107 0.54 2.45 -16.08
C LEU A 107 1.57 2.04 -15.04
N GLY A 108 1.17 2.02 -13.78
CA GLY A 108 1.98 1.51 -12.67
C GLY A 108 1.17 0.59 -11.77
N LEU A 109 1.79 -0.48 -11.33
CA LEU A 109 1.28 -1.40 -10.33
C LEU A 109 2.29 -1.50 -9.19
N HIS A 110 1.85 -1.32 -7.95
CA HIS A 110 2.63 -1.52 -6.74
C HIS A 110 1.94 -2.54 -5.85
N LEU A 111 2.73 -3.48 -5.34
CA LEU A 111 2.33 -4.47 -4.36
C LEU A 111 3.18 -4.27 -3.10
N PHE A 112 2.50 -4.18 -1.96
CA PHE A 112 3.12 -4.06 -0.65
C PHE A 112 2.78 -5.30 0.16
N TYR A 113 3.79 -5.88 0.77
CA TYR A 113 3.64 -7.05 1.64
C TYR A 113 4.44 -6.82 2.92
N LEU A 114 3.74 -6.83 4.05
CA LEU A 114 4.33 -6.79 5.38
C LEU A 114 4.25 -8.18 5.99
N ASP A 115 5.37 -8.68 6.43
CA ASP A 115 5.47 -9.89 7.25
C ASP A 115 5.82 -9.47 8.68
N SER A 116 4.94 -9.79 9.61
CA SER A 116 5.12 -9.45 11.03
C SER A 116 6.02 -10.44 11.77
N GLY A 117 6.48 -11.50 11.11
CA GLY A 117 7.21 -12.58 11.75
C GLY A 117 6.33 -13.47 12.65
N GLU A 118 6.97 -14.37 13.35
CA GLU A 118 6.31 -15.21 14.36
C GLU A 118 6.10 -14.41 15.65
N MET A 119 4.88 -14.45 16.19
CA MET A 119 4.54 -13.86 17.48
C MET A 119 4.05 -14.95 18.42
N ASP A 120 4.72 -15.09 19.56
CA ASP A 120 4.29 -16.02 20.62
C ASP A 120 2.96 -15.55 21.20
N VAL A 121 1.97 -16.44 21.16
CA VAL A 121 0.68 -16.19 21.79
C VAL A 121 0.73 -16.68 23.22
N THR A 122 0.77 -15.75 24.18
CA THR A 122 0.62 -16.09 25.61
C THR A 122 -0.86 -16.13 25.95
N THR A 123 -1.35 -17.33 26.25
CA THR A 123 -2.69 -17.52 26.82
C THR A 123 -2.60 -17.55 28.35
N VAL A 124 -3.41 -16.74 29.00
CA VAL A 124 -3.60 -16.87 30.46
C VAL A 124 -4.41 -18.15 30.67
N PRO A 125 -3.91 -19.15 31.44
CA PRO A 125 -4.72 -20.31 31.79
C PRO A 125 -5.97 -19.81 32.51
N SER A 126 -7.16 -20.26 32.04
CA SER A 126 -8.40 -19.98 32.77
C SER A 126 -8.27 -20.58 34.19
N PRO A 127 -8.49 -19.82 35.27
CA PRO A 127 -8.58 -20.42 36.58
C PRO A 127 -9.83 -21.30 36.63
N ASP A 128 -9.65 -22.57 36.97
CA ASP A 128 -10.71 -23.55 37.19
C ASP A 128 -11.65 -23.10 38.33
#